data_fd9be9de931f9a257fb0eeaf20b88da4
#
_entry.id   fd9be9de931f9a257fb0eeaf20b88da4
#
_cell.length_a   1.000
_cell.length_b   1.000
_cell.length_c   1.000
_cell.angle_alpha   90.00
_cell.angle_beta   90.00
_cell.angle_gamma   90.00
#
_symmetry.space_group_name_H-M   'P 1'
#
loop_
_entity.id
_entity.type
_entity.pdbx_description
1 polymer ?
#
loop_
_entity_poly.entity_id
_entity_poly.type
_entity_poly.pdbx_seq_one_letter_code
_entity_poly.pdbx_strand_id
1 'polypeptide(L)'
;MSFNIHTGYDAPMADIAAFIKAQDPDIVALQEVEYYTNRSGANKPRTINNNINMLNELAALTGYQGMFYVTLESCYGGKFGNAILSKYSFDETRRIMLPCAAGTEQRCAAIADITLPDGTEVSIVDTHLDMSNLDNGMAQIKEVARIPQMGKWYLLAGDMNRRVGTAEINELSSVWTLAFSEGFDHIGYYPSSGWVVKETKVFSDNTLSDHFPIMVTLELAK
;
A
#
# COMPACT_ATOMS: atom_id res chain seq x y z
N MET A 1 -2.31 8.02 2.47
CA MET A 1 -3.40 7.06 2.77
C MET A 1 -2.90 5.65 2.48
N SER A 2 -3.28 4.66 3.29
CA SER A 2 -3.14 3.23 2.98
C SER A 2 -4.53 2.63 2.82
N PHE A 3 -4.75 1.81 1.78
CA PHE A 3 -6.04 1.23 1.52
C PHE A 3 -5.90 -0.12 0.77
N ASN A 4 -6.08 -1.23 1.49
CA ASN A 4 -6.33 -2.52 0.87
C ASN A 4 -7.75 -2.51 0.28
N ILE A 5 -7.88 -2.60 -1.05
CA ILE A 5 -9.15 -2.48 -1.76
C ILE A 5 -9.87 -3.81 -1.99
N HIS A 6 -9.40 -4.90 -1.34
CA HIS A 6 -9.99 -6.23 -1.43
C HIS A 6 -10.28 -6.65 -2.88
N THR A 7 -9.32 -6.42 -3.78
CA THR A 7 -9.47 -6.69 -5.21
C THR A 7 -10.72 -6.03 -5.86
N GLY A 8 -11.25 -4.97 -5.25
CA GLY A 8 -12.50 -4.33 -5.68
C GLY A 8 -13.70 -5.27 -5.59
N TYR A 9 -13.72 -6.17 -4.61
CA TYR A 9 -14.82 -7.13 -4.42
C TYR A 9 -16.08 -6.46 -3.88
N ASP A 10 -15.93 -5.51 -2.98
CA ASP A 10 -17.03 -4.90 -2.24
C ASP A 10 -17.64 -3.69 -2.95
N ALA A 11 -16.86 -2.99 -3.80
CA ALA A 11 -17.29 -1.74 -4.44
C ALA A 11 -16.75 -1.56 -5.86
N PRO A 12 -17.47 -0.82 -6.72
CA PRO A 12 -16.96 -0.37 -8.01
C PRO A 12 -15.76 0.57 -7.84
N MET A 13 -14.83 0.58 -8.81
CA MET A 13 -13.69 1.51 -8.80
C MET A 13 -14.13 2.98 -8.76
N ALA A 14 -15.30 3.30 -9.30
CA ALA A 14 -15.86 4.65 -9.25
C ALA A 14 -16.14 5.12 -7.81
N ASP A 15 -16.65 4.24 -6.95
CA ASP A 15 -16.95 4.58 -5.55
C ASP A 15 -15.65 4.71 -4.72
N ILE A 16 -14.69 3.82 -4.97
CA ILE A 16 -13.35 3.90 -4.37
C ILE A 16 -12.66 5.21 -4.78
N ALA A 17 -12.71 5.56 -6.07
CA ALA A 17 -12.14 6.81 -6.56
C ALA A 17 -12.84 8.05 -5.98
N ALA A 18 -14.17 8.03 -5.87
CA ALA A 18 -14.94 9.12 -5.27
C ALA A 18 -14.55 9.30 -3.78
N PHE A 19 -14.39 8.21 -3.05
CA PHE A 19 -13.90 8.24 -1.66
C PHE A 19 -12.50 8.85 -1.57
N ILE A 20 -11.53 8.37 -2.39
CA ILE A 20 -10.16 8.90 -2.41
C ILE A 20 -10.19 10.41 -2.69
N LYS A 21 -10.94 10.86 -3.70
CA LYS A 21 -11.06 12.28 -4.02
C LYS A 21 -11.66 13.12 -2.88
N ALA A 22 -12.67 12.59 -2.20
CA ALA A 22 -13.30 13.28 -1.08
C ALA A 22 -12.36 13.47 0.12
N GLN A 23 -11.38 12.58 0.30
CA GLN A 23 -10.36 12.69 1.36
C GLN A 23 -9.12 13.46 0.92
N ASP A 24 -8.93 13.63 -0.38
CA ASP A 24 -7.87 14.42 -1.03
C ASP A 24 -6.43 14.13 -0.56
N PRO A 25 -6.03 12.84 -0.36
CA PRO A 25 -4.66 12.51 0.04
C PRO A 25 -3.67 12.86 -1.07
N ASP A 26 -2.44 13.23 -0.71
CA ASP A 26 -1.38 13.46 -1.71
C ASP A 26 -0.88 12.15 -2.32
N ILE A 27 -0.88 11.08 -1.52
CA ILE A 27 -0.37 9.75 -1.89
C ILE A 27 -1.33 8.69 -1.35
N VAL A 28 -1.61 7.67 -2.16
CA VAL A 28 -2.38 6.48 -1.78
C VAL A 28 -1.58 5.23 -2.08
N ALA A 29 -1.27 4.46 -1.05
CA ALA A 29 -0.75 3.11 -1.16
C ALA A 29 -1.94 2.14 -1.22
N LEU A 30 -2.00 1.33 -2.27
CA LEU A 30 -3.11 0.42 -2.56
C LEU A 30 -2.61 -1.03 -2.55
N GLN A 31 -3.27 -1.87 -1.80
CA GLN A 31 -3.02 -3.30 -1.78
C GLN A 31 -4.18 -4.04 -2.45
N GLU A 32 -3.93 -5.25 -2.90
CA GLU A 32 -4.87 -6.12 -3.63
C GLU A 32 -5.41 -5.48 -4.91
N VAL A 33 -4.54 -4.89 -5.70
CA VAL A 33 -4.89 -4.31 -7.00
C VAL A 33 -4.77 -5.37 -8.08
N GLU A 34 -5.74 -5.44 -8.98
CA GLU A 34 -5.79 -6.39 -10.09
C GLU A 34 -5.73 -5.72 -11.46
N TYR A 35 -5.16 -6.47 -12.41
CA TYR A 35 -4.98 -6.06 -13.78
C TYR A 35 -5.56 -7.13 -14.71
N TYR A 36 -6.72 -6.87 -15.28
CA TYR A 36 -7.47 -7.76 -16.21
C TYR A 36 -7.70 -9.17 -15.68
N THR A 37 -7.94 -9.35 -14.40
CA THR A 37 -8.32 -10.64 -13.83
C THR A 37 -9.79 -10.96 -14.13
N ASN A 38 -10.10 -12.24 -14.28
CA ASN A 38 -11.48 -12.72 -14.42
C ASN A 38 -11.80 -13.71 -13.31
N ARG A 39 -12.48 -13.25 -12.28
CA ARG A 39 -12.90 -14.07 -11.13
C ARG A 39 -14.30 -14.66 -11.27
N SER A 40 -14.94 -14.55 -12.43
CA SER A 40 -16.32 -15.02 -12.63
C SER A 40 -16.52 -16.54 -12.39
N GLY A 41 -15.45 -17.33 -12.51
CA GLY A 41 -15.44 -18.77 -12.22
C GLY A 41 -14.85 -19.17 -10.88
N ALA A 42 -14.47 -18.20 -10.00
CA ALA A 42 -13.84 -18.47 -8.71
C ALA A 42 -14.87 -18.85 -7.63
N ASN A 43 -14.40 -19.36 -6.48
CA ASN A 43 -15.23 -19.70 -5.32
C ASN A 43 -16.04 -18.50 -4.76
N LYS A 44 -15.56 -17.29 -5.01
CA LYS A 44 -16.29 -16.03 -4.78
C LYS A 44 -16.39 -15.30 -6.12
N PRO A 45 -17.42 -15.63 -6.94
CA PRO A 45 -17.58 -15.00 -8.25
C PRO A 45 -17.83 -13.50 -8.08
N ARG A 46 -17.09 -12.70 -8.86
CA ARG A 46 -17.23 -11.25 -8.87
C ARG A 46 -18.20 -10.85 -9.99
N THR A 47 -19.10 -9.92 -9.67
CA THR A 47 -20.01 -9.32 -10.67
C THR A 47 -19.56 -7.93 -11.09
N ILE A 48 -18.71 -7.28 -10.32
CA ILE A 48 -18.13 -5.95 -10.57
C ILE A 48 -16.61 -6.05 -10.67
N ASN A 49 -15.98 -5.11 -11.34
CA ASN A 49 -14.52 -5.00 -11.51
C ASN A 49 -13.84 -6.22 -12.15
N ASN A 50 -14.56 -7.02 -12.95
CA ASN A 50 -13.96 -8.10 -13.72
C ASN A 50 -13.33 -7.60 -15.01
N ASN A 51 -12.15 -8.14 -15.34
CA ASN A 51 -11.44 -7.88 -16.60
C ASN A 51 -11.20 -6.39 -16.88
N ILE A 52 -10.84 -5.64 -15.82
CA ILE A 52 -10.48 -4.23 -15.90
C ILE A 52 -9.05 -4.00 -15.41
N ASN A 53 -8.47 -2.89 -15.79
CA ASN A 53 -7.26 -2.37 -15.16
C ASN A 53 -7.68 -1.42 -14.03
N MET A 54 -7.73 -1.93 -12.80
CA MET A 54 -8.21 -1.18 -11.63
C MET A 54 -7.41 0.11 -11.41
N LEU A 55 -6.09 0.05 -11.55
CA LEU A 55 -5.25 1.23 -11.38
C LEU A 55 -5.54 2.30 -12.41
N ASN A 56 -5.67 1.93 -13.70
CA ASN A 56 -5.95 2.91 -14.74
C ASN A 56 -7.32 3.57 -14.54
N GLU A 57 -8.33 2.83 -14.09
CA GLU A 57 -9.63 3.40 -13.75
C GLU A 57 -9.54 4.35 -12.57
N LEU A 58 -8.87 3.96 -11.49
CA LEU A 58 -8.66 4.82 -10.34
C LEU A 58 -7.88 6.09 -10.72
N ALA A 59 -6.79 5.96 -11.47
CA ALA A 59 -5.98 7.09 -11.93
C ALA A 59 -6.80 8.05 -12.81
N ALA A 60 -7.56 7.53 -13.75
CA ALA A 60 -8.42 8.35 -14.62
C ALA A 60 -9.52 9.08 -13.84
N LEU A 61 -10.16 8.42 -12.87
CA LEU A 61 -11.25 8.98 -12.10
C LEU A 61 -10.76 9.97 -11.03
N THR A 62 -9.59 9.75 -10.44
CA THR A 62 -9.00 10.63 -9.43
C THR A 62 -8.24 11.79 -10.04
N GLY A 63 -7.67 11.61 -11.21
CA GLY A 63 -6.72 12.54 -11.83
C GLY A 63 -5.29 12.38 -11.28
N TYR A 64 -5.02 11.34 -10.52
CA TYR A 64 -3.69 11.05 -9.96
C TYR A 64 -2.85 10.25 -10.96
N GLN A 65 -1.55 10.33 -10.82
CA GLN A 65 -0.64 9.41 -11.48
C GLN A 65 -0.63 8.08 -10.74
N GLY A 66 -0.47 6.98 -11.46
CA GLY A 66 -0.49 5.65 -10.88
C GLY A 66 0.63 4.75 -11.38
N MET A 67 1.20 3.94 -10.48
CA MET A 67 2.17 2.88 -10.82
C MET A 67 1.73 1.56 -10.20
N PHE A 68 1.70 0.52 -11.04
CA PHE A 68 1.34 -0.84 -10.64
C PHE A 68 2.58 -1.72 -10.46
N TYR A 69 2.64 -2.42 -9.35
CA TYR A 69 3.75 -3.30 -8.97
C TYR A 69 3.27 -4.73 -8.89
N VAL A 70 3.53 -5.49 -9.94
CA VAL A 70 3.08 -6.88 -10.07
C VAL A 70 3.78 -7.77 -9.04
N THR A 71 3.01 -8.56 -8.28
CA THR A 71 3.51 -9.65 -7.43
C THR A 71 3.22 -11.00 -8.04
N LEU A 72 2.04 -11.17 -8.64
CA LEU A 72 1.66 -12.40 -9.37
C LEU A 72 1.45 -12.07 -10.85
N GLU A 73 2.30 -12.66 -11.70
CA GLU A 73 2.22 -12.52 -13.16
C GLU A 73 1.05 -13.33 -13.76
N SER A 74 0.49 -14.26 -13.01
CA SER A 74 -0.68 -15.06 -13.41
C SER A 74 -1.64 -15.18 -12.23
N CYS A 75 -2.75 -14.45 -12.31
CA CYS A 75 -3.82 -14.46 -11.33
C CYS A 75 -5.16 -14.38 -12.07
N TYR A 76 -5.94 -15.46 -12.09
CA TYR A 76 -7.23 -15.53 -12.80
C TYR A 76 -7.19 -14.96 -14.23
N GLY A 77 -6.14 -15.28 -14.98
CA GLY A 77 -5.93 -14.81 -16.36
C GLY A 77 -5.35 -13.40 -16.50
N GLY A 78 -5.19 -12.67 -15.42
CA GLY A 78 -4.57 -11.35 -15.35
C GLY A 78 -3.40 -11.32 -14.36
N LYS A 79 -3.16 -10.17 -13.72
CA LYS A 79 -2.09 -9.96 -12.74
C LYS A 79 -2.64 -9.41 -11.44
N PHE A 80 -1.87 -9.57 -10.35
CA PHE A 80 -2.19 -9.08 -9.02
C PHE A 80 -0.96 -8.41 -8.40
N GLY A 81 -1.18 -7.42 -7.55
CA GLY A 81 -0.10 -6.74 -6.85
C GLY A 81 -0.54 -5.53 -6.06
N ASN A 82 0.41 -4.63 -5.89
CA ASN A 82 0.25 -3.36 -5.21
C ASN A 82 0.22 -2.20 -6.21
N ALA A 83 -0.29 -1.03 -5.79
CA ALA A 83 -0.19 0.17 -6.59
C ALA A 83 -0.03 1.42 -5.72
N ILE A 84 0.63 2.43 -6.28
CA ILE A 84 0.74 3.75 -5.67
C ILE A 84 0.07 4.76 -6.59
N LEU A 85 -0.86 5.55 -6.02
CA LEU A 85 -1.40 6.75 -6.66
C LEU A 85 -0.77 7.98 -6.00
N SER A 86 -0.48 9.01 -6.80
CA SER A 86 0.15 10.24 -6.33
C SER A 86 -0.35 11.46 -7.11
N LYS A 87 -0.51 12.59 -6.42
CA LYS A 87 -0.67 13.91 -7.06
C LYS A 87 0.62 14.38 -7.72
N TYR A 88 1.76 13.85 -7.26
CA TYR A 88 3.09 14.20 -7.77
C TYR A 88 3.55 13.21 -8.83
N SER A 89 4.41 13.66 -9.73
CA SER A 89 5.08 12.78 -10.68
C SER A 89 6.07 11.85 -9.98
N PHE A 90 6.17 10.63 -10.46
CA PHE A 90 7.20 9.70 -10.01
C PHE A 90 8.52 10.02 -10.73
N ASP A 91 9.58 10.22 -9.93
CA ASP A 91 10.94 10.43 -10.44
C ASP A 91 11.59 9.08 -10.78
N GLU A 92 11.42 8.09 -9.90
CA GLU A 92 11.85 6.71 -10.09
C GLU A 92 10.85 5.76 -9.45
N THR A 93 10.70 4.57 -10.05
CA THR A 93 9.88 3.50 -9.48
C THR A 93 10.62 2.18 -9.54
N ARG A 94 10.53 1.38 -8.47
CA ARG A 94 11.15 0.07 -8.38
C ARG A 94 10.36 -0.85 -7.46
N ARG A 95 10.56 -2.14 -7.58
CA ARG A 95 10.03 -3.13 -6.63
C ARG A 95 11.14 -4.02 -6.11
N ILE A 96 11.02 -4.42 -4.85
CA ILE A 96 11.84 -5.45 -4.22
C ILE A 96 10.93 -6.65 -4.01
N MET A 97 11.22 -7.77 -4.67
CA MET A 97 10.49 -9.02 -4.42
C MET A 97 10.91 -9.55 -3.06
N LEU A 98 9.93 -9.75 -2.19
CA LEU A 98 10.16 -10.20 -0.82
C LEU A 98 10.36 -11.71 -0.74
N PRO A 99 10.96 -12.23 0.33
CA PRO A 99 11.06 -13.68 0.57
C PRO A 99 9.70 -14.37 0.38
N CYS A 100 9.72 -15.52 -0.28
CA CYS A 100 8.54 -16.31 -0.59
C CYS A 100 8.79 -17.76 -0.24
N ALA A 101 8.25 -18.23 0.86
CA ALA A 101 8.34 -19.63 1.28
C ALA A 101 7.49 -20.52 0.36
N ALA A 102 7.83 -21.79 0.26
CA ALA A 102 7.07 -22.73 -0.53
C ALA A 102 5.59 -22.77 -0.09
N GLY A 103 4.68 -22.62 -1.04
CA GLY A 103 3.24 -22.62 -0.78
C GLY A 103 2.67 -21.30 -0.31
N THR A 104 3.48 -20.25 -0.21
CA THR A 104 3.00 -18.88 0.07
C THR A 104 2.87 -18.07 -1.23
N GLU A 105 2.18 -16.94 -1.14
CA GLU A 105 1.99 -16.02 -2.25
C GLU A 105 3.15 -15.03 -2.34
N GLN A 106 3.65 -14.77 -3.53
CA GLN A 106 4.72 -13.80 -3.74
C GLN A 106 4.27 -12.38 -3.39
N ARG A 107 5.05 -11.68 -2.58
CA ARG A 107 4.86 -10.30 -2.15
C ARG A 107 6.01 -9.41 -2.61
N CYS A 108 5.81 -8.09 -2.59
CA CYS A 108 6.86 -7.13 -2.87
C CYS A 108 6.77 -5.90 -1.95
N ALA A 109 7.87 -5.18 -1.83
CA ALA A 109 7.87 -3.78 -1.46
C ALA A 109 7.88 -2.95 -2.76
N ALA A 110 6.81 -2.24 -3.01
CA ALA A 110 6.66 -1.30 -4.10
C ALA A 110 7.24 0.05 -3.67
N ILE A 111 8.11 0.64 -4.47
CA ILE A 111 8.81 1.88 -4.10
C ILE A 111 8.65 2.90 -5.22
N ALA A 112 8.21 4.12 -4.85
CA ALA A 112 8.13 5.26 -5.74
C ALA A 112 8.85 6.46 -5.09
N ASP A 113 9.79 7.04 -5.82
CA ASP A 113 10.47 8.26 -5.42
C ASP A 113 9.73 9.45 -6.04
N ILE A 114 9.49 10.49 -5.24
CA ILE A 114 8.83 11.72 -5.63
C ILE A 114 9.61 12.92 -5.12
N THR A 115 9.49 14.04 -5.81
CA THR A 115 9.97 15.35 -5.33
C THR A 115 8.78 16.21 -4.92
N LEU A 116 8.73 16.62 -3.66
CA LEU A 116 7.71 17.53 -3.14
C LEU A 116 7.89 18.95 -3.71
N PRO A 117 6.87 19.83 -3.65
CA PRO A 117 6.94 21.18 -4.19
C PRO A 117 8.06 22.06 -3.62
N ASP A 118 8.55 21.77 -2.41
CA ASP A 118 9.66 22.47 -1.79
C ASP A 118 11.04 21.89 -2.18
N GLY A 119 11.07 20.91 -3.09
CA GLY A 119 12.28 20.25 -3.55
C GLY A 119 12.75 19.07 -2.69
N THR A 120 11.99 18.70 -1.66
CA THR A 120 12.34 17.55 -0.83
C THR A 120 12.03 16.22 -1.55
N GLU A 121 13.04 15.35 -1.63
CA GLU A 121 12.88 14.00 -2.19
C GLU A 121 12.36 13.04 -1.10
N VAL A 122 11.30 12.29 -1.43
CA VAL A 122 10.68 11.32 -0.54
C VAL A 122 10.45 10.00 -1.28
N SER A 123 10.85 8.90 -0.65
CA SER A 123 10.55 7.55 -1.14
C SER A 123 9.29 7.01 -0.46
N ILE A 124 8.30 6.62 -1.25
CA ILE A 124 7.08 5.98 -0.78
C ILE A 124 7.25 4.47 -0.90
N VAL A 125 7.03 3.76 0.17
CA VAL A 125 7.08 2.29 0.22
C VAL A 125 5.68 1.76 0.52
N ASP A 126 5.14 0.95 -0.39
CA ASP A 126 3.89 0.23 -0.22
C ASP A 126 4.16 -1.27 -0.17
N THR A 127 3.54 -1.99 0.74
CA THR A 127 3.66 -3.45 0.84
C THR A 127 2.37 -4.12 1.30
N HIS A 128 2.21 -5.39 0.90
CA HIS A 128 1.19 -6.28 1.41
C HIS A 128 1.88 -7.60 1.76
N LEU A 129 2.03 -7.91 3.06
CA LEU A 129 2.83 -9.03 3.52
C LEU A 129 2.04 -10.34 3.61
N ASP A 130 2.76 -11.45 3.72
CA ASP A 130 2.17 -12.79 3.84
C ASP A 130 1.46 -12.96 5.17
N MET A 131 0.19 -13.39 5.11
CA MET A 131 -0.62 -13.72 6.28
C MET A 131 -0.50 -15.19 6.71
N SER A 132 -0.14 -16.07 5.79
CA SER A 132 -0.32 -17.52 5.94
C SER A 132 0.84 -18.22 6.70
N ASN A 133 2.04 -17.63 6.68
CA ASN A 133 3.24 -18.21 7.26
C ASN A 133 4.00 -17.17 8.11
N LEU A 134 4.11 -17.42 9.41
CA LEU A 134 4.75 -16.49 10.36
C LEU A 134 6.24 -16.28 10.06
N ASP A 135 6.97 -17.35 9.76
CA ASP A 135 8.41 -17.26 9.47
C ASP A 135 8.66 -16.50 8.17
N ASN A 136 7.79 -16.71 7.16
CA ASN A 136 7.84 -15.95 5.91
C ASN A 136 7.49 -14.47 6.14
N GLY A 137 6.46 -14.18 6.93
CA GLY A 137 6.10 -12.82 7.32
C GLY A 137 7.23 -12.11 8.06
N MET A 138 7.91 -12.77 9.00
CA MET A 138 9.07 -12.22 9.69
C MET A 138 10.25 -11.98 8.71
N ALA A 139 10.50 -12.89 7.78
CA ALA A 139 11.55 -12.70 6.77
C ALA A 139 11.23 -11.49 5.86
N GLN A 140 9.97 -11.31 5.47
CA GLN A 140 9.50 -10.17 4.68
C GLN A 140 9.65 -8.85 5.45
N ILE A 141 9.25 -8.81 6.72
CA ILE A 141 9.41 -7.63 7.59
C ILE A 141 10.88 -7.20 7.69
N LYS A 142 11.80 -8.15 7.85
CA LYS A 142 13.24 -7.85 7.90
C LYS A 142 13.76 -7.22 6.61
N GLU A 143 13.24 -7.63 5.45
CA GLU A 143 13.61 -6.98 4.20
C GLU A 143 13.02 -5.56 4.11
N VAL A 144 11.75 -5.36 4.51
CA VAL A 144 11.15 -4.02 4.56
C VAL A 144 11.88 -3.10 5.53
N ALA A 145 12.33 -3.62 6.68
CA ALA A 145 13.12 -2.86 7.65
C ALA A 145 14.49 -2.42 7.11
N ARG A 146 15.05 -3.10 6.10
CA ARG A 146 16.32 -2.74 5.47
C ARG A 146 16.24 -1.71 4.36
N ILE A 147 15.03 -1.33 3.93
CA ILE A 147 14.84 -0.40 2.80
C ILE A 147 15.38 1.01 3.08
N PRO A 148 15.15 1.63 4.27
CA PRO A 148 15.57 2.98 4.51
C PRO A 148 17.09 3.17 4.48
N GLN A 149 17.53 4.27 3.88
CA GLN A 149 18.94 4.68 3.81
C GLN A 149 19.13 5.99 4.60
N MET A 150 20.26 6.12 5.26
CA MET A 150 20.61 7.36 5.96
C MET A 150 20.61 8.56 5.01
N GLY A 151 20.07 9.68 5.47
CA GLY A 151 20.01 10.93 4.71
C GLY A 151 18.88 11.01 3.70
N LYS A 152 17.98 10.03 3.66
CA LYS A 152 16.79 10.03 2.79
C LYS A 152 15.50 9.98 3.63
N TRP A 153 14.44 10.53 3.07
CA TRP A 153 13.10 10.53 3.65
C TRP A 153 12.26 9.40 3.08
N TYR A 154 11.60 8.66 3.96
CA TYR A 154 10.73 7.55 3.54
C TYR A 154 9.39 7.61 4.23
N LEU A 155 8.34 7.26 3.49
CA LEU A 155 7.02 6.94 4.01
C LEU A 155 6.73 5.47 3.72
N LEU A 156 6.22 4.76 4.71
CA LEU A 156 5.78 3.37 4.60
C LEU A 156 4.28 3.32 4.77
N ALA A 157 3.61 2.57 3.92
CA ALA A 157 2.20 2.26 4.08
C ALA A 157 1.94 0.82 3.65
N GLY A 158 0.89 0.20 4.16
CA GLY A 158 0.49 -1.11 3.68
C GLY A 158 -0.19 -2.00 4.71
N ASP A 159 -0.68 -3.12 4.20
CA ASP A 159 -1.21 -4.23 4.99
C ASP A 159 -0.05 -5.17 5.38
N MET A 160 0.36 -5.09 6.63
CA MET A 160 1.44 -5.93 7.15
C MET A 160 0.97 -7.32 7.55
N ASN A 161 -0.35 -7.59 7.53
CA ASN A 161 -0.96 -8.81 8.03
C ASN A 161 -0.54 -9.18 9.47
N ARG A 162 -0.08 -8.19 10.24
CA ARG A 162 0.37 -8.30 11.64
C ARG A 162 -0.12 -7.09 12.42
N ARG A 163 -0.53 -7.33 13.66
CA ARG A 163 -1.01 -6.28 14.57
C ARG A 163 0.15 -5.69 15.38
N VAL A 164 -0.03 -4.47 15.86
CA VAL A 164 0.86 -3.87 16.86
C VAL A 164 1.04 -4.82 18.05
N GLY A 165 2.28 -4.95 18.53
CA GLY A 165 2.65 -5.83 19.65
C GLY A 165 3.14 -7.22 19.21
N THR A 166 3.01 -7.60 17.94
CA THR A 166 3.65 -8.83 17.43
C THR A 166 5.17 -8.65 17.28
N ALA A 167 5.89 -9.77 17.26
CA ALA A 167 7.35 -9.75 17.09
C ALA A 167 7.76 -9.10 15.76
N GLU A 168 6.98 -9.32 14.70
CA GLU A 168 7.21 -8.76 13.37
C GLU A 168 7.05 -7.24 13.36
N ILE A 169 6.00 -6.70 13.96
CA ILE A 169 5.82 -5.25 14.04
C ILE A 169 6.83 -4.60 14.98
N ASN A 170 7.26 -5.28 16.04
CA ASN A 170 8.37 -4.80 16.88
C ASN A 170 9.69 -4.75 16.10
N GLU A 171 9.97 -5.74 15.25
CA GLU A 171 11.14 -5.74 14.36
C GLU A 171 11.06 -4.56 13.37
N LEU A 172 9.91 -4.36 12.72
CA LEU A 172 9.69 -3.22 11.82
C LEU A 172 9.91 -1.89 12.54
N SER A 173 9.37 -1.75 13.75
CA SER A 173 9.45 -0.53 14.57
C SER A 173 10.84 -0.26 15.13
N SER A 174 11.77 -1.21 15.00
CA SER A 174 13.20 -0.95 15.35
C SER A 174 13.87 0.02 14.36
N VAL A 175 13.28 0.20 13.16
CA VAL A 175 13.79 1.07 12.10
C VAL A 175 12.76 2.14 11.73
N TRP A 176 11.52 1.74 11.48
CA TRP A 176 10.44 2.64 11.08
C TRP A 176 9.70 3.19 12.31
N THR A 177 9.38 4.48 12.29
CA THR A 177 8.45 5.04 13.27
C THR A 177 7.03 4.88 12.76
N LEU A 178 6.20 4.09 13.44
CA LEU A 178 4.79 3.96 13.09
C LEU A 178 4.04 5.22 13.52
N ALA A 179 3.46 5.92 12.53
CA ALA A 179 2.63 7.09 12.76
C ALA A 179 1.20 6.73 13.16
N PHE A 180 0.68 5.67 12.54
CA PHE A 180 -0.67 5.18 12.82
C PHE A 180 -0.83 3.71 12.40
N SER A 181 -1.72 3.02 13.10
CA SER A 181 -2.03 1.60 12.85
C SER A 181 -3.49 1.32 13.12
N GLU A 182 -4.14 0.58 12.22
CA GLU A 182 -5.47 0.02 12.40
C GLU A 182 -5.49 -1.43 11.93
N GLY A 183 -5.80 -2.36 12.86
CA GLY A 183 -5.81 -3.77 12.52
C GLY A 183 -4.44 -4.27 12.03
N PHE A 184 -4.37 -4.58 10.75
CA PHE A 184 -3.19 -5.07 10.03
C PHE A 184 -2.52 -4.00 9.17
N ASP A 185 -3.18 -2.83 9.02
CA ASP A 185 -2.77 -1.72 8.19
C ASP A 185 -1.95 -0.72 8.99
N HIS A 186 -0.82 -0.32 8.43
CA HIS A 186 0.13 0.57 9.11
C HIS A 186 0.61 1.68 8.17
N ILE A 187 0.81 2.88 8.75
CA ILE A 187 1.55 3.97 8.11
C ILE A 187 2.70 4.35 9.04
N GLY A 188 3.90 4.44 8.47
CA GLY A 188 5.12 4.80 9.16
C GLY A 188 6.00 5.72 8.34
N TYR A 189 7.10 6.17 8.96
CA TYR A 189 8.07 7.06 8.33
C TYR A 189 9.50 6.80 8.84
N TYR A 190 10.47 7.27 8.08
CA TYR A 190 11.89 7.26 8.41
C TYR A 190 12.56 8.52 7.81
N PRO A 191 13.55 9.14 8.50
CA PRO A 191 13.98 8.85 9.86
C PRO A 191 12.95 9.29 10.92
N SER A 192 13.11 8.84 12.15
CA SER A 192 12.23 9.21 13.28
C SER A 192 12.25 10.71 13.59
N SER A 193 13.38 11.36 13.35
CA SER A 193 13.54 12.82 13.49
C SER A 193 13.23 13.51 12.17
N GLY A 194 12.53 14.62 12.23
CA GLY A 194 12.23 15.46 11.07
C GLY A 194 10.83 15.26 10.48
N TRP A 195 10.05 14.30 10.93
CA TRP A 195 8.64 14.18 10.64
C TRP A 195 7.79 14.53 11.86
N VAL A 196 6.71 15.25 11.64
CA VAL A 196 5.69 15.58 12.65
C VAL A 196 4.36 15.05 12.20
N VAL A 197 3.74 14.18 13.00
CA VAL A 197 2.38 13.71 12.77
C VAL A 197 1.41 14.81 13.18
N LYS A 198 0.64 15.34 12.24
CA LYS A 198 -0.36 16.41 12.46
C LYS A 198 -1.75 15.85 12.71
N GLU A 199 -2.11 14.79 11.98
CA GLU A 199 -3.42 14.19 12.06
C GLU A 199 -3.34 12.70 11.68
N THR A 200 -4.16 11.88 12.33
CA THR A 200 -4.38 10.48 11.98
C THR A 200 -5.86 10.22 11.84
N LYS A 201 -6.25 9.41 10.87
CA LYS A 201 -7.66 9.12 10.62
C LYS A 201 -7.85 7.68 10.20
N VAL A 202 -8.85 7.02 10.78
CA VAL A 202 -9.41 5.74 10.31
C VAL A 202 -10.83 6.00 9.78
N PHE A 203 -11.19 5.35 8.69
CA PHE A 203 -12.50 5.46 8.07
C PHE A 203 -13.31 4.19 8.35
N SER A 204 -13.67 4.00 9.62
CA SER A 204 -14.33 2.79 10.13
C SER A 204 -15.79 2.60 9.69
N ASP A 205 -16.40 3.62 9.13
CA ASP A 205 -17.73 3.58 8.50
C ASP A 205 -17.66 3.26 6.99
N ASN A 206 -16.46 3.06 6.44
CA ASN A 206 -16.23 2.73 5.05
C ASN A 206 -16.64 1.26 4.77
N THR A 207 -17.42 1.05 3.73
CA THR A 207 -17.92 -0.26 3.28
C THR A 207 -17.39 -0.66 1.90
N LEU A 208 -16.38 0.05 1.39
CA LEU A 208 -15.81 -0.16 0.07
C LEU A 208 -14.80 -1.32 0.03
N SER A 209 -14.43 -1.86 1.19
CA SER A 209 -13.51 -2.98 1.38
C SER A 209 -13.78 -3.65 2.73
N ASP A 210 -13.23 -4.82 2.96
CA ASP A 210 -13.15 -5.48 4.26
C ASP A 210 -12.04 -4.91 5.15
N HIS A 211 -11.22 -3.98 4.63
CA HIS A 211 -10.28 -3.16 5.36
C HIS A 211 -10.75 -1.72 5.50
N PHE A 212 -10.50 -1.10 6.65
CA PHE A 212 -10.73 0.32 6.84
C PHE A 212 -9.55 1.13 6.29
N PRO A 213 -9.78 2.08 5.35
CA PRO A 213 -8.72 2.98 4.92
C PRO A 213 -8.17 3.78 6.11
N ILE A 214 -6.87 3.99 6.13
CA ILE A 214 -6.21 4.84 7.12
C ILE A 214 -5.45 5.97 6.43
N MET A 215 -5.39 7.12 7.09
CA MET A 215 -4.68 8.30 6.58
C MET A 215 -3.89 8.99 7.69
N VAL A 216 -2.73 9.49 7.32
CA VAL A 216 -1.87 10.29 8.20
C VAL A 216 -1.47 11.57 7.46
N THR A 217 -1.60 12.71 8.13
CA THR A 217 -1.01 13.96 7.68
C THR A 217 0.33 14.15 8.37
N LEU A 218 1.39 14.26 7.57
CA LEU A 218 2.76 14.45 8.03
C LEU A 218 3.31 15.79 7.54
N GLU A 219 4.12 16.42 8.38
CA GLU A 219 4.86 17.63 8.05
C GLU A 219 6.34 17.40 8.32
N LEU A 220 7.20 17.87 7.41
CA LEU A 220 8.63 17.89 7.65
C LEU A 220 8.95 19.02 8.64
N ALA A 221 9.59 18.68 9.77
CA ALA A 221 10.10 19.66 10.70
C ALA A 221 11.24 20.45 10.03
N LYS A 222 11.08 21.76 9.93
CA LYS A 222 12.09 22.68 9.39
C LYS A 222 13.11 23.04 10.45
#